data_5ee7d148aba465c4e0743985f628e3d9
#
_entry.id   5ee7d148aba465c4e0743985f628e3d9
#
_cell.length_a   1.000
_cell.length_b   1.000
_cell.length_c   1.000
_cell.angle_alpha   90.00
_cell.angle_beta   90.00
_cell.angle_gamma   90.00
#
_symmetry.space_group_name_H-M   'P 1'
#
loop_
_entity.id
_entity.type
_entity.pdbx_description
1 polymer ?
#
loop_
_entity_poly.entity_id
_entity_poly.type
_entity_poly.pdbx_seq_one_letter_code
_entity_poly.pdbx_strand_id
1 'polypeptide(L)'
;MAIQGNRKATWSRKAVSTAVTIFASVCALGSVQAQETFKIGIVSFLSGQAADSFGIPAINGAKVLVDAFNKGAAPAPYNKAGFGGMKIEAIYVDENGGATKQVQEMRNLYDRDKVDAVVGYVGSGDCLAVAPVAEEMKKFLILYDCGTPRIFEDGKYNYVFRTASHAAMDNVALARYLKAKDIKVNSFNMINQDYAWGQDSKKDFTWAMEKLFPVAKAGEDQLPKFGAGQYGTEISALMSKSADVTHSSLWGGDLQAFILQASPRGLFKRTQVVFSAGDHVLPGLGDKMPDGVILGARGAYGLMSPKSNLNDWWWDLYSKAYNVYPVQAPYRMVQSLLGLKLAVEKAMVANGGKKPNAEQLAAALRNSEWDSPAGKIRMALAGGHQAIQETAIGRTRYDAGKKMVMLEDIMRFPADCVNPPANMKTEEWIKAGFPGAKGCP
;
A
#
# COMPACT_ATOMS: atom_id res chain seq x y z
N MET A 1 62.49 -92.58 39.63
CA MET A 1 63.93 -92.49 39.51
C MET A 1 64.23 -91.22 38.70
N ALA A 2 64.66 -90.14 39.40
CA ALA A 2 65.85 -89.39 39.15
C ALA A 2 65.91 -88.69 37.73
N ILE A 3 66.27 -87.52 37.52
CA ILE A 3 67.06 -86.43 38.16
C ILE A 3 66.87 -85.15 37.29
N GLN A 4 66.68 -84.04 37.91
CA GLN A 4 67.21 -82.68 37.71
C GLN A 4 67.77 -82.22 36.33
N GLY A 5 67.45 -80.99 36.02
CA GLY A 5 68.17 -80.13 35.08
C GLY A 5 67.69 -78.70 35.01
N ASN A 6 68.14 -77.90 35.94
CA ASN A 6 67.93 -76.50 36.07
C ASN A 6 68.75 -75.69 35.03
N ARG A 7 68.22 -74.83 34.22
CA ARG A 7 68.96 -73.71 33.59
C ARG A 7 68.10 -72.46 33.48
N LYS A 8 68.44 -71.44 34.22
CA LYS A 8 67.92 -70.05 34.17
C LYS A 8 68.37 -69.42 32.85
N ALA A 9 67.48 -68.88 32.12
CA ALA A 9 67.76 -67.91 31.04
C ALA A 9 67.09 -66.62 31.35
N THR A 10 67.88 -65.61 31.62
CA THR A 10 67.48 -64.19 31.79
C THR A 10 67.14 -63.59 30.47
N TRP A 11 65.90 -63.12 30.34
CA TRP A 11 65.46 -62.32 29.19
C TRP A 11 65.22 -60.89 29.65
N SER A 12 65.99 -59.96 29.04
CA SER A 12 65.87 -58.52 29.22
C SER A 12 64.55 -58.01 28.65
N ARG A 13 63.76 -57.31 29.45
CA ARG A 13 62.55 -56.60 29.00
C ARG A 13 63.00 -55.33 28.32
N LYS A 14 62.90 -55.24 26.97
CA LYS A 14 62.79 -53.96 26.24
C LYS A 14 61.36 -53.46 26.32
N ALA A 15 61.17 -52.37 27.05
CA ALA A 15 59.92 -51.66 27.04
C ALA A 15 59.70 -50.96 25.69
N VAL A 16 58.70 -51.35 24.95
CA VAL A 16 58.27 -50.68 23.76
C VAL A 16 57.10 -49.72 24.24
N SER A 17 57.45 -48.44 24.31
CA SER A 17 56.44 -47.40 24.57
C SER A 17 55.65 -47.16 23.30
N THR A 18 54.41 -47.68 23.22
CA THR A 18 53.46 -47.37 22.17
C THR A 18 52.73 -46.07 22.59
N ALA A 19 53.11 -44.96 21.98
CA ALA A 19 52.41 -43.70 22.11
C ALA A 19 51.06 -43.80 21.36
N VAL A 20 49.97 -43.94 22.07
CA VAL A 20 48.61 -43.84 21.52
C VAL A 20 48.29 -42.34 21.41
N THR A 21 48.42 -41.80 20.20
CA THR A 21 47.99 -40.46 19.86
C THR A 21 46.45 -40.49 19.71
N ILE A 22 45.72 -40.06 20.74
CA ILE A 22 44.25 -39.83 20.65
C ILE A 22 44.03 -38.56 19.84
N PHE A 23 43.67 -38.70 18.56
CA PHE A 23 43.09 -37.62 17.77
C PHE A 23 41.69 -37.33 18.32
N ALA A 24 41.57 -36.34 19.21
CA ALA A 24 40.30 -35.77 19.57
C ALA A 24 39.79 -34.97 18.36
N SER A 25 39.00 -35.61 17.50
CA SER A 25 38.17 -34.91 16.51
C SER A 25 37.16 -34.07 17.25
N VAL A 26 37.49 -32.80 17.43
CA VAL A 26 36.52 -31.78 17.82
C VAL A 26 35.54 -31.64 16.65
N CYS A 27 34.46 -32.43 16.67
CA CYS A 27 33.27 -32.11 15.87
C CYS A 27 32.78 -30.76 16.37
N ALA A 28 33.17 -29.67 15.69
CA ALA A 28 32.48 -28.42 15.79
C ALA A 28 31.06 -28.68 15.28
N LEU A 29 30.16 -29.05 16.19
CA LEU A 29 28.74 -28.94 15.99
C LEU A 29 28.49 -27.44 15.80
N GLY A 30 28.66 -26.97 14.58
CA GLY A 30 28.11 -25.71 14.18
C GLY A 30 26.63 -25.76 14.54
N SER A 31 26.24 -25.09 15.62
CA SER A 31 24.84 -24.83 15.93
C SER A 31 24.27 -24.23 14.65
N VAL A 32 23.47 -24.99 13.93
CA VAL A 32 22.56 -24.44 12.91
C VAL A 32 21.66 -23.52 13.67
N GLN A 33 22.08 -22.27 13.80
CA GLN A 33 21.25 -21.23 14.40
C GLN A 33 20.06 -21.14 13.46
N ALA A 34 18.89 -21.57 13.94
CA ALA A 34 17.67 -21.50 13.17
C ALA A 34 17.59 -20.07 12.64
N GLN A 35 17.55 -19.90 11.32
CA GLN A 35 17.51 -18.60 10.70
C GLN A 35 16.30 -17.85 11.29
N GLU A 36 16.58 -16.74 11.97
CA GLU A 36 15.54 -15.96 12.63
C GLU A 36 14.52 -15.50 11.57
N THR A 37 13.24 -15.64 11.85
CA THR A 37 12.16 -15.25 10.94
C THR A 37 11.57 -13.91 11.34
N PHE A 38 11.17 -13.11 10.34
CA PHE A 38 10.38 -11.92 10.51
C PHE A 38 8.93 -12.21 10.09
N LYS A 39 8.01 -12.20 11.04
CA LYS A 39 6.59 -12.51 10.80
C LYS A 39 5.80 -11.26 10.52
N ILE A 40 4.97 -11.27 9.47
CA ILE A 40 4.13 -10.14 9.07
C ILE A 40 2.67 -10.59 9.00
N GLY A 41 1.78 -9.84 9.65
CA GLY A 41 0.35 -9.89 9.36
C GLY A 41 0.04 -8.99 8.18
N ILE A 42 -0.58 -9.51 7.13
CA ILE A 42 -0.99 -8.73 5.94
C ILE A 42 -2.51 -8.79 5.84
N VAL A 43 -3.15 -7.62 5.96
CA VAL A 43 -4.60 -7.49 6.03
C VAL A 43 -5.13 -6.74 4.81
N SER A 44 -6.08 -7.32 4.11
CA SER A 44 -6.82 -6.71 3.01
C SER A 44 -8.11 -7.47 2.73
N PHE A 45 -9.00 -6.93 1.91
CA PHE A 45 -10.25 -7.61 1.56
C PHE A 45 -10.00 -8.88 0.74
N LEU A 46 -10.35 -10.05 1.29
CA LEU A 46 -10.32 -11.34 0.60
C LEU A 46 -11.72 -11.84 0.26
N SER A 47 -12.74 -11.19 0.81
CA SER A 47 -14.14 -11.44 0.51
C SER A 47 -14.95 -10.13 0.47
N GLY A 48 -16.18 -10.20 -0.05
CA GLY A 48 -17.07 -9.06 -0.17
C GLY A 48 -16.76 -8.14 -1.35
N GLN A 49 -17.42 -6.98 -1.37
CA GLN A 49 -17.49 -6.03 -2.49
C GLN A 49 -16.12 -5.49 -2.94
N ALA A 50 -15.17 -5.39 -2.01
CA ALA A 50 -13.84 -4.84 -2.29
C ALA A 50 -12.77 -5.91 -2.63
N ALA A 51 -13.13 -7.19 -2.66
CA ALA A 51 -12.16 -8.27 -2.81
C ALA A 51 -11.55 -8.31 -4.23
N ASP A 52 -12.37 -8.54 -5.24
CA ASP A 52 -11.88 -8.92 -6.59
C ASP A 52 -11.07 -7.82 -7.26
N SER A 53 -11.53 -6.58 -7.22
CA SER A 53 -10.86 -5.47 -7.92
C SER A 53 -9.81 -4.75 -7.08
N PHE A 54 -9.73 -5.04 -5.75
CA PHE A 54 -8.84 -4.31 -4.86
C PHE A 54 -8.04 -5.20 -3.90
N GLY A 55 -8.71 -5.89 -2.97
CA GLY A 55 -8.03 -6.59 -1.89
C GLY A 55 -7.23 -7.80 -2.32
N ILE A 56 -7.80 -8.67 -3.17
CA ILE A 56 -7.09 -9.84 -3.73
C ILE A 56 -5.88 -9.40 -4.56
N PRO A 57 -5.97 -8.40 -5.46
CA PRO A 57 -4.79 -7.85 -6.14
C PRO A 57 -3.69 -7.36 -5.21
N ALA A 58 -4.03 -6.69 -4.10
CA ALA A 58 -3.05 -6.26 -3.09
C ALA A 58 -2.33 -7.45 -2.44
N ILE A 59 -3.08 -8.47 -2.01
CA ILE A 59 -2.52 -9.71 -1.42
C ILE A 59 -1.66 -10.47 -2.45
N ASN A 60 -2.08 -10.51 -3.70
CA ASN A 60 -1.29 -11.08 -4.78
C ASN A 60 0.05 -10.35 -4.93
N GLY A 61 0.04 -9.02 -4.85
CA GLY A 61 1.27 -8.21 -4.83
C GLY A 61 2.17 -8.56 -3.65
N ALA A 62 1.61 -8.71 -2.45
CA ALA A 62 2.35 -9.12 -1.27
C ALA A 62 2.99 -10.50 -1.45
N LYS A 63 2.25 -11.48 -1.96
CA LYS A 63 2.74 -12.87 -2.14
C LYS A 63 3.96 -12.92 -3.06
N VAL A 64 3.89 -12.31 -4.24
CA VAL A 64 5.02 -12.33 -5.19
C VAL A 64 6.21 -11.54 -4.68
N LEU A 65 5.98 -10.44 -3.95
CA LEU A 65 7.06 -9.64 -3.39
C LEU A 65 7.76 -10.34 -2.22
N VAL A 66 7.00 -10.96 -1.30
CA VAL A 66 7.57 -11.74 -0.19
C VAL A 66 8.41 -12.91 -0.71
N ASP A 67 7.93 -13.59 -1.75
CA ASP A 67 8.70 -14.66 -2.41
C ASP A 67 9.99 -14.11 -3.05
N ALA A 68 9.91 -13.00 -3.79
CA ALA A 68 11.07 -12.35 -4.38
C ALA A 68 12.08 -11.87 -3.32
N PHE A 69 11.62 -11.30 -2.21
CA PHE A 69 12.49 -10.91 -1.10
C PHE A 69 13.18 -12.13 -0.47
N ASN A 70 12.45 -13.19 -0.16
CA ASN A 70 13.03 -14.38 0.43
C ASN A 70 14.10 -15.03 -0.45
N LYS A 71 13.98 -14.87 -1.78
CA LYS A 71 14.97 -15.33 -2.77
C LYS A 71 16.10 -14.34 -3.05
N GLY A 72 16.03 -13.10 -2.52
CA GLY A 72 16.97 -12.03 -2.87
C GLY A 72 16.88 -11.60 -4.34
N ALA A 73 15.72 -11.78 -4.97
CA ALA A 73 15.50 -11.56 -6.39
C ALA A 73 15.02 -10.12 -6.73
N ALA A 74 14.81 -9.26 -5.75
CA ALA A 74 14.50 -7.86 -5.98
C ALA A 74 15.73 -7.09 -6.46
N PRO A 75 15.58 -6.02 -7.28
CA PRO A 75 16.72 -5.21 -7.69
C PRO A 75 17.30 -4.41 -6.51
N ALA A 76 18.53 -3.95 -6.66
CA ALA A 76 19.13 -3.05 -5.69
C ALA A 76 18.29 -1.78 -5.53
N PRO A 77 18.16 -1.23 -4.30
CA PRO A 77 18.84 -1.59 -3.07
C PRO A 77 18.17 -2.73 -2.26
N TYR A 78 17.13 -3.37 -2.80
CA TYR A 78 16.28 -4.35 -2.10
C TYR A 78 16.72 -5.81 -2.29
N ASN A 79 17.88 -6.03 -2.89
CA ASN A 79 18.37 -7.36 -3.31
C ASN A 79 18.92 -8.25 -2.16
N LYS A 80 19.00 -7.75 -0.93
CA LYS A 80 19.33 -8.59 0.22
C LYS A 80 18.17 -9.55 0.51
N ALA A 81 18.46 -10.84 0.65
CA ALA A 81 17.45 -11.85 0.92
C ALA A 81 16.70 -11.58 2.22
N GLY A 82 15.41 -11.81 2.21
CA GLY A 82 14.52 -11.57 3.35
C GLY A 82 14.52 -10.13 3.85
N PHE A 83 14.30 -9.95 5.13
CA PHE A 83 14.49 -8.67 5.83
C PHE A 83 15.79 -8.73 6.63
N GLY A 84 16.82 -8.06 6.11
CA GLY A 84 18.13 -8.06 6.74
C GLY A 84 18.80 -9.44 6.81
N GLY A 85 18.36 -10.43 6.04
CA GLY A 85 18.78 -11.83 6.07
C GLY A 85 17.78 -12.75 6.79
N MET A 86 16.81 -12.22 7.52
CA MET A 86 15.74 -13.01 8.13
C MET A 86 14.72 -13.44 7.06
N LYS A 87 14.29 -14.69 7.09
CA LYS A 87 13.19 -15.18 6.24
C LYS A 87 11.89 -14.47 6.62
N ILE A 88 11.11 -14.04 5.64
CA ILE A 88 9.81 -13.42 5.84
C ILE A 88 8.74 -14.51 5.86
N GLU A 89 7.90 -14.52 6.89
CA GLU A 89 6.69 -15.34 6.99
C GLU A 89 5.47 -14.42 7.06
N ALA A 90 4.54 -14.58 6.11
CA ALA A 90 3.35 -13.75 6.00
C ALA A 90 2.09 -14.52 6.35
N ILE A 91 1.24 -13.92 7.20
CA ILE A 91 -0.11 -14.38 7.55
C ILE A 91 -1.10 -13.42 6.90
N TYR A 92 -1.99 -13.97 6.06
CA TYR A 92 -2.97 -13.18 5.32
C TYR A 92 -4.32 -13.22 6.01
N VAL A 93 -4.93 -12.05 6.24
CA VAL A 93 -6.19 -11.89 6.97
C VAL A 93 -7.19 -11.12 6.13
N ASP A 94 -8.45 -11.56 6.14
CA ASP A 94 -9.55 -10.90 5.45
C ASP A 94 -10.05 -9.69 6.24
N GLU A 95 -9.97 -8.51 5.64
CA GLU A 95 -10.45 -7.24 6.20
C GLU A 95 -11.99 -7.15 6.23
N ASN A 96 -12.72 -8.00 5.50
CA ASN A 96 -14.17 -7.96 5.50
C ASN A 96 -14.75 -8.29 6.89
N GLY A 97 -15.78 -7.54 7.31
CA GLY A 97 -16.48 -7.75 8.58
C GLY A 97 -16.47 -6.56 9.54
N GLY A 98 -15.83 -5.46 9.12
CA GLY A 98 -15.90 -4.15 9.79
C GLY A 98 -15.00 -4.01 11.03
N ALA A 99 -14.99 -2.81 11.57
CA ALA A 99 -14.01 -2.34 12.55
C ALA A 99 -13.85 -3.21 13.81
N THR A 100 -14.95 -3.70 14.39
CA THR A 100 -14.89 -4.56 15.59
C THR A 100 -14.13 -5.86 15.33
N LYS A 101 -14.41 -6.52 14.20
CA LYS A 101 -13.69 -7.72 13.79
C LYS A 101 -12.21 -7.41 13.55
N GLN A 102 -11.90 -6.29 12.87
CA GLN A 102 -10.53 -5.95 12.52
C GLN A 102 -9.67 -5.63 13.75
N VAL A 103 -10.24 -4.98 14.77
CA VAL A 103 -9.58 -4.80 16.07
C VAL A 103 -9.24 -6.16 16.72
N GLN A 104 -10.19 -7.10 16.70
CA GLN A 104 -9.95 -8.42 17.26
C GLN A 104 -8.88 -9.20 16.48
N GLU A 105 -8.95 -9.19 15.15
CA GLU A 105 -7.96 -9.89 14.30
C GLU A 105 -6.56 -9.28 14.44
N MET A 106 -6.44 -7.97 14.59
CA MET A 106 -5.14 -7.34 14.86
C MET A 106 -4.56 -7.79 16.22
N ARG A 107 -5.39 -7.88 17.27
CA ARG A 107 -4.95 -8.43 18.56
C ARG A 107 -4.52 -9.90 18.41
N ASN A 108 -5.26 -10.72 17.67
CA ASN A 108 -4.91 -12.11 17.38
C ASN A 108 -3.56 -12.23 16.67
N LEU A 109 -3.30 -11.42 15.64
CA LEU A 109 -2.01 -11.39 14.93
C LEU A 109 -0.84 -11.14 15.87
N TYR A 110 -0.96 -10.18 16.81
CA TYR A 110 0.13 -9.87 17.72
C TYR A 110 0.23 -10.83 18.92
N ASP A 111 -0.90 -11.23 19.50
CA ASP A 111 -0.91 -11.97 20.76
C ASP A 111 -0.85 -13.49 20.55
N ARG A 112 -1.56 -14.03 19.55
CA ARG A 112 -1.58 -15.46 19.21
C ARG A 112 -0.47 -15.81 18.23
N ASP A 113 -0.43 -15.09 17.08
CA ASP A 113 0.41 -15.47 15.95
C ASP A 113 1.82 -14.89 16.07
N LYS A 114 2.03 -13.94 17.02
CA LYS A 114 3.32 -13.35 17.37
C LYS A 114 3.98 -12.67 16.15
N VAL A 115 3.20 -11.92 15.36
CA VAL A 115 3.78 -11.15 14.25
C VAL A 115 4.63 -9.98 14.76
N ASP A 116 5.66 -9.64 14.01
CA ASP A 116 6.57 -8.53 14.31
C ASP A 116 6.01 -7.19 13.85
N ALA A 117 5.23 -7.23 12.77
CA ALA A 117 4.57 -6.07 12.18
C ALA A 117 3.24 -6.45 11.54
N VAL A 118 2.33 -5.51 11.43
CA VAL A 118 1.14 -5.61 10.59
C VAL A 118 1.25 -4.58 9.46
N VAL A 119 1.00 -5.02 8.22
CA VAL A 119 0.81 -4.17 7.05
C VAL A 119 -0.60 -4.40 6.55
N GLY A 120 -1.44 -3.39 6.60
CA GLY A 120 -2.83 -3.67 6.28
C GLY A 120 -3.71 -2.45 6.17
N TYR A 121 -4.92 -2.78 5.89
CA TYR A 121 -6.15 -2.03 5.90
C TYR A 121 -6.33 -1.04 4.73
N VAL A 122 -7.53 -1.13 4.16
CA VAL A 122 -8.06 -0.29 3.08
C VAL A 122 -9.20 0.58 3.59
N GLY A 123 -10.12 -0.01 4.36
CA GLY A 123 -11.29 0.65 4.91
C GLY A 123 -10.91 1.76 5.88
N SER A 124 -11.26 3.03 5.56
CA SER A 124 -10.94 4.15 6.45
C SER A 124 -11.55 4.01 7.85
N GLY A 125 -12.73 3.37 7.96
CA GLY A 125 -13.36 3.05 9.25
C GLY A 125 -12.55 2.05 10.07
N ASP A 126 -12.04 1.01 9.40
CA ASP A 126 -11.21 -0.01 10.04
C ASP A 126 -9.89 0.59 10.53
N CYS A 127 -9.25 1.43 9.70
CA CYS A 127 -8.02 2.12 10.07
C CYS A 127 -8.18 3.05 11.28
N LEU A 128 -9.28 3.80 11.34
CA LEU A 128 -9.59 4.67 12.50
C LEU A 128 -9.80 3.84 13.78
N ALA A 129 -10.26 2.60 13.66
CA ALA A 129 -10.46 1.71 14.79
C ALA A 129 -9.18 1.00 15.24
N VAL A 130 -8.35 0.53 14.29
CA VAL A 130 -7.14 -0.26 14.62
C VAL A 130 -5.95 0.61 15.01
N ALA A 131 -5.84 1.85 14.51
CA ALA A 131 -4.69 2.72 14.79
C ALA A 131 -4.51 3.01 16.30
N PRO A 132 -5.56 3.43 17.06
CA PRO A 132 -5.41 3.65 18.50
C PRO A 132 -5.10 2.36 19.27
N VAL A 133 -5.59 1.20 18.79
CA VAL A 133 -5.31 -0.09 19.43
C VAL A 133 -3.86 -0.52 19.21
N ALA A 134 -3.30 -0.34 18.02
CA ALA A 134 -1.89 -0.59 17.74
C ALA A 134 -0.98 0.30 18.61
N GLU A 135 -1.35 1.57 18.81
CA GLU A 135 -0.65 2.51 19.69
C GLU A 135 -0.70 2.06 21.16
N GLU A 136 -1.89 1.71 21.67
CA GLU A 136 -2.09 1.17 23.03
C GLU A 136 -1.23 -0.08 23.28
N MET A 137 -1.22 -1.01 22.33
CA MET A 137 -0.44 -2.24 22.39
C MET A 137 1.06 -2.03 22.15
N LYS A 138 1.50 -0.85 21.73
CA LYS A 138 2.87 -0.54 21.31
C LYS A 138 3.35 -1.47 20.20
N LYS A 139 2.51 -1.67 19.17
CA LYS A 139 2.74 -2.59 18.04
C LYS A 139 2.89 -1.83 16.73
N PHE A 140 3.88 -2.23 15.95
CA PHE A 140 4.22 -1.56 14.70
C PHE A 140 3.21 -1.87 13.58
N LEU A 141 2.51 -0.83 13.11
CA LEU A 141 1.46 -0.91 12.12
C LEU A 141 1.77 0.01 10.92
N ILE A 142 1.75 -0.53 9.72
CA ILE A 142 1.73 0.24 8.47
C ILE A 142 0.35 0.12 7.83
N LEU A 143 -0.33 1.25 7.69
CA LEU A 143 -1.54 1.38 6.91
C LEU A 143 -1.15 1.56 5.44
N TYR A 144 -1.52 0.57 4.59
CA TYR A 144 -1.05 0.61 3.20
C TYR A 144 -1.99 1.39 2.28
N ASP A 145 -3.24 1.61 2.69
CA ASP A 145 -4.19 2.35 1.85
C ASP A 145 -5.02 3.41 2.58
N CYS A 146 -5.95 3.16 3.40
CA CYS A 146 -6.91 4.07 4.04
C CYS A 146 -6.83 5.57 3.67
N GLY A 147 -7.87 6.10 3.05
CA GLY A 147 -7.79 7.45 2.47
C GLY A 147 -8.12 8.62 3.41
N THR A 148 -8.76 8.41 4.57
CA THR A 148 -9.13 9.52 5.46
C THR A 148 -7.91 10.27 6.02
N PRO A 149 -7.86 11.61 6.00
CA PRO A 149 -6.80 12.36 6.66
C PRO A 149 -6.89 12.31 8.19
N ARG A 150 -8.08 12.02 8.74
CA ARG A 150 -8.38 12.07 10.19
C ARG A 150 -7.44 11.22 11.04
N ILE A 151 -6.87 10.13 10.50
CA ILE A 151 -5.96 9.24 11.24
C ILE A 151 -4.82 10.05 11.86
N PHE A 152 -4.18 10.93 11.09
CA PHE A 152 -3.03 11.73 11.54
C PHE A 152 -3.32 13.21 11.76
N GLU A 153 -4.47 13.71 11.31
CA GLU A 153 -4.90 15.08 11.59
C GLU A 153 -5.61 15.20 12.94
N ASP A 154 -6.27 14.13 13.40
CA ASP A 154 -6.98 14.08 14.67
C ASP A 154 -6.30 13.17 15.70
N GLY A 155 -5.43 12.25 15.27
CA GLY A 155 -4.67 11.33 16.09
C GLY A 155 -3.16 11.58 16.07
N LYS A 156 -2.47 11.17 17.14
CA LYS A 156 -1.01 11.17 17.25
C LYS A 156 -0.56 9.79 17.67
N TYR A 157 0.42 9.24 16.93
CA TYR A 157 0.89 7.86 17.11
C TYR A 157 2.41 7.80 17.12
N ASN A 158 2.96 6.80 17.81
CA ASN A 158 4.38 6.46 17.80
C ASN A 158 4.65 5.22 16.93
N TYR A 159 3.69 4.31 16.85
CA TYR A 159 3.85 2.99 16.22
C TYR A 159 3.04 2.80 14.96
N VAL A 160 2.19 3.77 14.58
CA VAL A 160 1.33 3.70 13.40
C VAL A 160 1.86 4.62 12.31
N PHE A 161 1.93 4.09 11.10
CA PHE A 161 2.43 4.78 9.91
C PHE A 161 1.46 4.57 8.74
N ARG A 162 1.41 5.52 7.79
CA ARG A 162 0.74 5.31 6.51
C ARG A 162 1.68 5.66 5.37
N THR A 163 1.93 4.68 4.51
CA THR A 163 2.87 4.80 3.38
C THR A 163 2.19 5.23 2.08
N ALA A 164 0.88 5.42 2.09
CA ALA A 164 0.07 5.88 0.96
C ALA A 164 -0.44 7.31 1.18
N SER A 165 -0.96 7.90 0.11
CA SER A 165 -1.61 9.20 0.13
C SER A 165 -2.96 9.17 0.86
N HIS A 166 -3.45 10.34 1.21
CA HIS A 166 -4.81 10.54 1.72
C HIS A 166 -5.71 11.33 0.74
N ALA A 167 -6.99 11.48 1.09
CA ALA A 167 -8.03 12.02 0.21
C ALA A 167 -7.68 13.36 -0.44
N ALA A 168 -7.04 14.27 0.29
CA ALA A 168 -6.71 15.59 -0.25
C ALA A 168 -5.83 15.50 -1.49
N MET A 169 -4.78 14.66 -1.47
CA MET A 169 -3.88 14.52 -2.61
C MET A 169 -4.63 14.15 -3.89
N ASP A 170 -5.56 13.22 -3.78
CA ASP A 170 -6.30 12.70 -4.92
C ASP A 170 -7.31 13.73 -5.46
N ASN A 171 -8.02 14.40 -4.56
CA ASN A 171 -9.08 15.33 -4.91
C ASN A 171 -8.54 16.70 -5.39
N VAL A 172 -7.45 17.17 -4.78
CA VAL A 172 -6.74 18.38 -5.24
C VAL A 172 -6.12 18.15 -6.63
N ALA A 173 -5.55 16.96 -6.87
CA ALA A 173 -5.00 16.61 -8.18
C ALA A 173 -6.07 16.62 -9.28
N LEU A 174 -7.27 16.07 -9.00
CA LEU A 174 -8.39 16.11 -9.95
C LEU A 174 -8.82 17.54 -10.28
N ALA A 175 -9.01 18.39 -9.26
CA ALA A 175 -9.40 19.78 -9.46
C ALA A 175 -8.31 20.57 -10.23
N ARG A 176 -7.04 20.34 -9.94
CA ARG A 176 -5.92 20.92 -10.70
C ARG A 176 -5.88 20.43 -12.14
N TYR A 177 -6.12 19.13 -12.37
CA TYR A 177 -6.19 18.57 -13.72
C TYR A 177 -7.28 19.24 -14.55
N LEU A 178 -8.50 19.40 -14.00
CA LEU A 178 -9.59 20.09 -14.66
C LEU A 178 -9.19 21.52 -15.06
N LYS A 179 -8.49 22.23 -14.16
CA LYS A 179 -8.02 23.59 -14.41
C LYS A 179 -6.92 23.66 -15.46
N ALA A 180 -5.92 22.78 -15.36
CA ALA A 180 -4.78 22.74 -16.28
C ALA A 180 -5.17 22.32 -17.71
N LYS A 181 -6.29 21.59 -17.85
CA LYS A 181 -6.88 21.21 -19.16
C LYS A 181 -7.94 22.21 -19.65
N ASP A 182 -8.07 23.37 -19.04
CA ASP A 182 -9.03 24.43 -19.38
C ASP A 182 -10.48 23.93 -19.49
N ILE A 183 -10.81 22.89 -18.70
CA ILE A 183 -12.19 22.40 -18.63
C ILE A 183 -13.03 23.43 -17.88
N LYS A 184 -14.04 23.97 -18.56
CA LYS A 184 -14.96 24.94 -17.97
C LYS A 184 -15.89 24.21 -16.98
N VAL A 185 -15.93 24.69 -15.75
CA VAL A 185 -16.78 24.13 -14.69
C VAL A 185 -17.53 25.27 -14.03
N ASN A 186 -18.85 25.32 -14.24
CA ASN A 186 -19.79 26.23 -13.57
C ASN A 186 -20.61 25.49 -12.51
N SER A 187 -20.67 24.15 -12.61
CA SER A 187 -21.40 23.31 -11.67
C SER A 187 -20.75 21.93 -11.56
N PHE A 188 -20.88 21.31 -10.40
CA PHE A 188 -20.40 19.94 -10.18
C PHE A 188 -21.34 19.17 -9.26
N ASN A 189 -21.58 17.91 -9.58
CA ASN A 189 -22.28 16.92 -8.78
C ASN A 189 -21.29 15.95 -8.13
N MET A 190 -21.73 15.25 -7.11
CA MET A 190 -20.89 14.27 -6.41
C MET A 190 -21.67 13.00 -6.08
N ILE A 191 -20.96 11.86 -6.13
CA ILE A 191 -21.43 10.59 -5.59
C ILE A 191 -20.26 9.88 -4.88
N ASN A 192 -20.39 9.70 -3.57
CA ASN A 192 -19.34 9.14 -2.71
C ASN A 192 -19.95 8.12 -1.76
N GLN A 193 -19.18 7.15 -1.29
CA GLN A 193 -19.67 6.18 -0.30
C GLN A 193 -19.84 6.84 1.08
N ASP A 194 -20.94 6.51 1.78
CA ASP A 194 -21.25 7.08 3.10
C ASP A 194 -20.41 6.45 4.22
N TYR A 195 -19.14 6.80 4.26
CA TYR A 195 -18.22 6.53 5.36
C TYR A 195 -17.03 7.49 5.31
N ALA A 196 -16.05 7.37 6.23
CA ALA A 196 -15.00 8.37 6.41
C ALA A 196 -14.26 8.75 5.11
N TRP A 197 -13.89 7.79 4.25
CA TRP A 197 -13.23 8.06 2.97
C TRP A 197 -14.11 8.91 2.02
N GLY A 198 -15.35 8.50 1.81
CA GLY A 198 -16.23 9.20 0.87
C GLY A 198 -16.61 10.58 1.37
N GLN A 199 -16.89 10.72 2.68
CA GLN A 199 -17.20 12.00 3.32
C GLN A 199 -16.01 12.97 3.25
N ASP A 200 -14.79 12.51 3.46
CA ASP A 200 -13.59 13.34 3.38
C ASP A 200 -13.25 13.69 1.93
N SER A 201 -13.34 12.73 1.00
CA SER A 201 -13.17 12.99 -0.44
C SER A 201 -14.14 14.04 -0.97
N LYS A 202 -15.40 13.98 -0.55
CA LYS A 202 -16.42 14.99 -0.87
C LYS A 202 -15.97 16.37 -0.41
N LYS A 203 -15.57 16.51 0.85
CA LYS A 203 -15.13 17.79 1.43
C LYS A 203 -13.91 18.33 0.70
N ASP A 204 -12.87 17.51 0.54
CA ASP A 204 -11.62 17.91 -0.08
C ASP A 204 -11.82 18.35 -1.53
N PHE A 205 -12.64 17.61 -2.29
CA PHE A 205 -12.97 17.98 -3.67
C PHE A 205 -13.77 19.30 -3.70
N THR A 206 -14.78 19.44 -2.85
CA THR A 206 -15.59 20.66 -2.75
C THR A 206 -14.71 21.89 -2.48
N TRP A 207 -13.86 21.83 -1.46
CA TRP A 207 -12.96 22.93 -1.10
C TRP A 207 -11.96 23.25 -2.23
N ALA A 208 -11.43 22.21 -2.89
CA ALA A 208 -10.53 22.40 -4.02
C ALA A 208 -11.23 23.06 -5.21
N MET A 209 -12.47 22.66 -5.51
CA MET A 209 -13.29 23.29 -6.56
C MET A 209 -13.65 24.73 -6.23
N GLU A 210 -14.11 25.04 -5.02
CA GLU A 210 -14.38 26.40 -4.57
C GLU A 210 -13.15 27.32 -4.72
N LYS A 211 -11.94 26.76 -4.50
CA LYS A 211 -10.72 27.53 -4.59
C LYS A 211 -10.21 27.71 -6.02
N LEU A 212 -10.27 26.68 -6.84
CA LEU A 212 -9.74 26.67 -8.20
C LEU A 212 -10.75 27.14 -9.25
N PHE A 213 -12.05 26.99 -8.95
CA PHE A 213 -13.19 27.35 -9.79
C PHE A 213 -14.22 28.15 -8.97
N PRO A 214 -13.92 29.37 -8.58
CA PRO A 214 -14.75 30.13 -7.61
C PRO A 214 -16.16 30.45 -8.10
N VAL A 215 -16.44 30.31 -9.40
CA VAL A 215 -17.80 30.45 -9.96
C VAL A 215 -18.59 29.13 -9.95
N ALA A 216 -17.92 28.00 -9.78
CA ALA A 216 -18.56 26.70 -9.81
C ALA A 216 -19.42 26.48 -8.55
N LYS A 217 -20.62 25.93 -8.76
CA LYS A 217 -21.57 25.63 -7.69
C LYS A 217 -21.71 24.13 -7.52
N ALA A 218 -21.66 23.66 -6.27
CA ALA A 218 -22.03 22.31 -5.93
C ALA A 218 -23.54 22.09 -6.17
N GLY A 219 -23.88 21.00 -6.85
CA GLY A 219 -25.22 20.57 -7.15
C GLY A 219 -25.64 19.34 -6.34
N GLU A 220 -26.04 18.26 -7.04
CA GLU A 220 -26.45 17.00 -6.39
C GLU A 220 -25.28 16.33 -5.67
N ASP A 221 -25.57 15.80 -4.50
CA ASP A 221 -24.65 15.10 -3.64
C ASP A 221 -25.29 13.79 -3.16
N GLN A 222 -24.76 12.68 -3.61
CA GLN A 222 -25.27 11.35 -3.33
C GLN A 222 -24.27 10.59 -2.43
N LEU A 223 -24.78 10.00 -1.35
CA LEU A 223 -23.98 9.25 -0.36
C LEU A 223 -24.56 7.84 -0.16
N PRO A 224 -24.47 6.95 -1.16
CA PRO A 224 -24.85 5.55 -0.98
C PRO A 224 -23.95 4.85 0.06
N LYS A 225 -24.50 3.83 0.72
CA LYS A 225 -23.73 2.99 1.64
C LYS A 225 -22.60 2.26 0.91
N PHE A 226 -21.51 2.00 1.61
CA PHE A 226 -20.48 1.08 1.11
C PHE A 226 -21.08 -0.31 0.88
N GLY A 227 -20.82 -0.90 -0.29
CA GLY A 227 -21.39 -2.17 -0.68
C GLY A 227 -22.85 -2.09 -1.18
N ALA A 228 -23.35 -0.92 -1.54
CA ALA A 228 -24.73 -0.76 -2.05
C ALA A 228 -24.99 -1.57 -3.32
N GLY A 229 -24.05 -1.60 -4.26
CA GLY A 229 -24.11 -2.39 -5.49
C GLY A 229 -25.20 -2.01 -6.49
N GLN A 230 -26.18 -1.18 -6.09
CA GLN A 230 -27.27 -0.68 -6.91
C GLN A 230 -27.35 0.84 -6.81
N TYR A 231 -27.31 1.52 -7.96
CA TYR A 231 -27.15 2.99 -8.06
C TYR A 231 -28.23 3.65 -8.90
N GLY A 232 -29.36 2.97 -9.12
CA GLY A 232 -30.42 3.45 -10.01
C GLY A 232 -31.00 4.80 -9.59
N THR A 233 -31.22 5.02 -8.29
CA THR A 233 -31.73 6.25 -7.70
C THR A 233 -30.72 7.38 -7.83
N GLU A 234 -29.49 7.13 -7.42
CA GLU A 234 -28.39 8.11 -7.45
C GLU A 234 -28.11 8.57 -8.88
N ILE A 235 -28.04 7.63 -9.85
CA ILE A 235 -27.85 7.94 -11.26
C ILE A 235 -28.99 8.81 -11.77
N SER A 236 -30.24 8.50 -11.42
CA SER A 236 -31.40 9.30 -11.82
C SER A 236 -31.36 10.73 -11.26
N ALA A 237 -30.93 10.89 -9.98
CA ALA A 237 -30.74 12.20 -9.36
C ALA A 237 -29.64 13.01 -10.07
N LEU A 238 -28.49 12.42 -10.30
CA LEU A 238 -27.34 13.03 -11.03
C LEU A 238 -27.74 13.45 -12.46
N MET A 239 -28.59 12.67 -13.12
CA MET A 239 -29.05 12.96 -14.50
C MET A 239 -30.17 14.02 -14.55
N SER A 240 -31.01 14.10 -13.55
CA SER A 240 -32.13 15.08 -13.49
C SER A 240 -31.63 16.51 -13.30
N LYS A 241 -30.50 16.65 -12.58
CA LYS A 241 -29.82 17.93 -12.35
C LYS A 241 -28.37 17.82 -12.86
N SER A 242 -28.25 17.71 -14.18
CA SER A 242 -26.93 17.57 -14.84
C SER A 242 -26.01 18.75 -14.48
N ALA A 243 -24.78 18.46 -14.18
CA ALA A 243 -23.70 19.41 -13.94
C ALA A 243 -22.57 19.24 -14.97
N ASP A 244 -21.68 20.24 -15.09
CA ASP A 244 -20.53 20.16 -16.00
C ASP A 244 -19.59 19.01 -15.63
N VAL A 245 -19.41 18.78 -14.32
CA VAL A 245 -18.57 17.71 -13.76
C VAL A 245 -19.35 16.85 -12.77
N THR A 246 -19.14 15.55 -12.79
CA THR A 246 -19.57 14.62 -11.74
C THR A 246 -18.37 13.94 -11.12
N HIS A 247 -18.11 14.24 -9.86
CA HIS A 247 -17.03 13.63 -9.07
C HIS A 247 -17.51 12.37 -8.36
N SER A 248 -16.60 11.38 -8.29
CA SER A 248 -16.84 10.23 -7.42
C SER A 248 -15.55 9.71 -6.80
N SER A 249 -15.64 9.30 -5.54
CA SER A 249 -14.64 8.51 -4.82
C SER A 249 -15.09 7.06 -4.60
N LEU A 250 -16.10 6.59 -5.32
CA LEU A 250 -16.47 5.17 -5.32
C LEU A 250 -15.27 4.31 -5.71
N TRP A 251 -15.16 3.14 -5.11
CA TRP A 251 -14.07 2.19 -5.36
C TRP A 251 -14.54 0.75 -5.19
N GLY A 252 -13.68 -0.21 -5.55
CA GLY A 252 -14.02 -1.63 -5.49
C GLY A 252 -15.16 -1.99 -6.46
N GLY A 253 -15.93 -2.97 -6.08
CA GLY A 253 -17.10 -3.40 -6.85
C GLY A 253 -18.20 -2.34 -6.94
N ASP A 254 -18.25 -1.40 -5.99
CA ASP A 254 -19.20 -0.27 -6.04
C ASP A 254 -18.94 0.64 -7.24
N LEU A 255 -17.67 0.99 -7.50
CA LEU A 255 -17.32 1.77 -8.69
C LEU A 255 -17.63 1.00 -9.97
N GLN A 256 -17.29 -0.29 -10.02
CA GLN A 256 -17.60 -1.14 -11.18
C GLN A 256 -19.09 -1.20 -11.44
N ALA A 257 -19.90 -1.44 -10.41
CA ALA A 257 -21.35 -1.50 -10.50
C ALA A 257 -21.95 -0.15 -10.94
N PHE A 258 -21.44 0.96 -10.39
CA PHE A 258 -21.86 2.30 -10.79
C PHE A 258 -21.60 2.55 -12.28
N ILE A 259 -20.40 2.26 -12.78
CA ILE A 259 -20.05 2.45 -14.19
C ILE A 259 -20.95 1.62 -15.10
N LEU A 260 -21.15 0.34 -14.77
CA LEU A 260 -21.97 -0.58 -15.58
C LEU A 260 -23.44 -0.17 -15.61
N GLN A 261 -23.96 0.49 -14.57
CA GLN A 261 -25.33 0.98 -14.50
C GLN A 261 -25.51 2.38 -15.10
N ALA A 262 -24.51 3.26 -14.95
CA ALA A 262 -24.56 4.64 -15.42
C ALA A 262 -24.26 4.79 -16.92
N SER A 263 -23.38 3.94 -17.48
CA SER A 263 -22.96 4.00 -18.87
C SER A 263 -24.14 3.81 -19.87
N PRO A 264 -24.94 2.75 -19.78
CA PRO A 264 -26.07 2.56 -20.68
C PRO A 264 -27.16 3.61 -20.51
N ARG A 265 -27.26 4.27 -19.36
CA ARG A 265 -28.19 5.38 -19.13
C ARG A 265 -27.69 6.72 -19.69
N GLY A 266 -26.44 6.78 -20.15
CA GLY A 266 -25.86 7.95 -20.82
C GLY A 266 -25.34 9.04 -19.88
N LEU A 267 -25.09 8.77 -18.59
CA LEU A 267 -24.53 9.74 -17.64
C LEU A 267 -23.19 10.31 -18.16
N PHE A 268 -22.29 9.44 -18.65
CA PHE A 268 -20.97 9.83 -19.16
C PHE A 268 -20.99 10.69 -20.44
N LYS A 269 -22.15 10.82 -21.08
CA LYS A 269 -22.37 11.73 -22.23
C LYS A 269 -22.90 13.09 -21.84
N ARG A 270 -23.37 13.24 -20.59
CA ARG A 270 -24.01 14.47 -20.10
C ARG A 270 -23.13 15.31 -19.22
N THR A 271 -22.12 14.71 -18.60
CA THR A 271 -21.23 15.35 -17.63
C THR A 271 -19.82 14.78 -17.80
N GLN A 272 -18.81 15.58 -17.54
CA GLN A 272 -17.44 15.07 -17.41
C GLN A 272 -17.31 14.32 -16.08
N VAL A 273 -17.22 13.00 -16.15
CA VAL A 273 -17.05 12.21 -14.92
C VAL A 273 -15.58 12.17 -14.52
N VAL A 274 -15.32 12.36 -13.23
CA VAL A 274 -13.98 12.30 -12.63
C VAL A 274 -13.97 11.35 -11.43
N PHE A 275 -13.01 10.42 -11.39
CA PHE A 275 -12.82 9.43 -10.32
C PHE A 275 -11.51 9.66 -9.58
N SER A 276 -11.55 9.83 -8.26
CA SER A 276 -10.33 9.95 -7.45
C SER A 276 -9.55 8.62 -7.34
N ALA A 277 -10.21 7.48 -7.54
CA ALA A 277 -9.63 6.14 -7.44
C ALA A 277 -10.24 5.23 -8.52
N GLY A 278 -9.79 5.30 -9.77
CA GLY A 278 -10.48 4.63 -10.89
C GLY A 278 -9.70 3.52 -11.59
N ASP A 279 -8.40 3.42 -11.45
CA ASP A 279 -7.57 2.51 -12.25
C ASP A 279 -7.81 1.03 -11.94
N HIS A 280 -8.16 0.69 -10.70
CA HIS A 280 -8.31 -0.69 -10.23
C HIS A 280 -9.46 -1.45 -10.89
N VAL A 281 -10.44 -0.77 -11.46
CA VAL A 281 -11.55 -1.43 -12.17
C VAL A 281 -11.32 -1.56 -13.67
N LEU A 282 -10.28 -0.93 -14.23
CA LEU A 282 -9.99 -0.94 -15.67
C LEU A 282 -9.79 -2.35 -16.24
N PRO A 283 -9.02 -3.25 -15.59
CA PRO A 283 -8.83 -4.60 -16.10
C PRO A 283 -10.14 -5.40 -16.20
N GLY A 284 -11.03 -5.23 -15.23
CA GLY A 284 -12.31 -5.95 -15.17
C GLY A 284 -13.40 -5.36 -16.08
N LEU A 285 -13.35 -4.07 -16.37
CA LEU A 285 -14.33 -3.40 -17.22
C LEU A 285 -14.01 -3.55 -18.71
N GLY A 286 -12.75 -3.50 -19.10
CA GLY A 286 -12.35 -3.59 -20.51
C GLY A 286 -13.13 -2.61 -21.39
N ASP A 287 -13.76 -3.10 -22.46
CA ASP A 287 -14.55 -2.32 -23.42
C ASP A 287 -15.83 -1.67 -22.83
N LYS A 288 -16.22 -2.05 -21.62
CA LYS A 288 -17.36 -1.45 -20.90
C LYS A 288 -16.99 -0.15 -20.17
N MET A 289 -15.69 0.15 -20.06
CA MET A 289 -15.25 1.42 -19.51
C MET A 289 -15.48 2.55 -20.52
N PRO A 290 -16.26 3.59 -20.22
CA PRO A 290 -16.44 4.70 -21.14
C PRO A 290 -15.12 5.43 -21.45
N ASP A 291 -14.95 5.85 -22.71
CA ASP A 291 -13.85 6.74 -23.10
C ASP A 291 -14.05 8.15 -22.53
N GLY A 292 -12.96 8.84 -22.30
CA GLY A 292 -12.96 10.24 -21.88
C GLY A 292 -13.19 10.47 -20.38
N VAL A 293 -13.32 9.42 -19.56
CA VAL A 293 -13.42 9.54 -18.10
C VAL A 293 -12.07 9.96 -17.53
N ILE A 294 -12.04 11.00 -16.72
CA ILE A 294 -10.84 11.44 -16.02
C ILE A 294 -10.71 10.64 -14.73
N LEU A 295 -9.55 10.05 -14.47
CA LEU A 295 -9.35 9.28 -13.26
C LEU A 295 -7.92 9.36 -12.72
N GLY A 296 -7.82 9.18 -11.39
CA GLY A 296 -6.59 8.93 -10.67
C GLY A 296 -6.50 7.49 -10.17
N ALA A 297 -5.34 7.18 -9.63
CA ALA A 297 -5.04 5.91 -8.95
C ALA A 297 -4.61 6.15 -7.50
N ARG A 298 -4.84 7.36 -6.95
CA ARG A 298 -4.36 7.78 -5.64
C ARG A 298 -2.84 7.68 -5.50
N GLY A 299 -2.13 7.99 -6.59
CA GLY A 299 -0.69 7.92 -6.80
C GLY A 299 -0.37 7.74 -8.27
N ALA A 300 0.90 7.67 -8.61
CA ALA A 300 1.34 7.38 -9.99
C ALA A 300 1.47 5.86 -10.20
N TYR A 301 0.35 5.16 -10.27
CA TYR A 301 0.28 3.70 -10.31
C TYR A 301 -0.21 3.17 -11.66
N GLY A 302 -0.04 1.86 -11.86
CA GLY A 302 -0.55 1.16 -13.02
C GLY A 302 -0.09 1.79 -14.33
N LEU A 303 -1.02 2.08 -15.23
CA LEU A 303 -0.75 2.72 -16.53
C LEU A 303 -0.18 4.14 -16.40
N MET A 304 -0.23 4.74 -15.22
CA MET A 304 0.33 6.06 -14.92
C MET A 304 1.66 5.99 -14.17
N SER A 305 2.22 4.81 -13.95
CA SER A 305 3.49 4.66 -13.21
C SER A 305 4.68 5.26 -13.97
N PRO A 306 5.71 5.77 -13.27
CA PRO A 306 6.90 6.28 -13.91
C PRO A 306 7.72 5.13 -14.52
N LYS A 307 8.46 5.43 -15.58
CA LYS A 307 9.44 4.48 -16.12
C LYS A 307 10.66 4.42 -15.20
N SER A 308 10.97 3.25 -14.70
CA SER A 308 12.17 2.96 -13.92
C SER A 308 12.46 1.46 -13.93
N ASN A 309 13.72 1.07 -13.71
CA ASN A 309 14.08 -0.35 -13.60
C ASN A 309 13.30 -1.07 -12.50
N LEU A 310 13.02 -0.38 -11.39
CA LEU A 310 12.24 -0.94 -10.29
C LEU A 310 10.78 -1.15 -10.69
N ASN A 311 10.18 -0.21 -11.44
CA ASN A 311 8.83 -0.37 -11.95
C ASN A 311 8.74 -1.46 -13.02
N ASP A 312 9.69 -1.51 -13.95
CA ASP A 312 9.72 -2.53 -15.01
C ASP A 312 9.83 -3.94 -14.41
N TRP A 313 10.73 -4.10 -13.42
CA TRP A 313 10.85 -5.34 -12.66
C TRP A 313 9.56 -5.72 -11.93
N TRP A 314 8.92 -4.75 -11.25
CA TRP A 314 7.69 -4.97 -10.50
C TRP A 314 6.52 -5.36 -11.44
N TRP A 315 6.40 -4.62 -12.53
CA TRP A 315 5.39 -4.89 -13.55
C TRP A 315 5.50 -6.31 -14.11
N ASP A 316 6.71 -6.69 -14.48
CA ASP A 316 7.02 -8.02 -14.99
C ASP A 316 6.75 -9.12 -13.97
N LEU A 317 7.18 -8.93 -12.72
CA LEU A 317 6.98 -9.88 -11.63
C LEU A 317 5.49 -10.17 -11.40
N TYR A 318 4.70 -9.12 -11.30
CA TYR A 318 3.27 -9.22 -11.05
C TYR A 318 2.52 -9.78 -12.27
N SER A 319 2.76 -9.23 -13.44
CA SER A 319 2.04 -9.61 -14.67
C SER A 319 2.31 -11.05 -15.09
N LYS A 320 3.54 -11.54 -14.91
CA LYS A 320 3.89 -12.95 -15.17
C LYS A 320 3.19 -13.92 -14.22
N ALA A 321 2.96 -13.50 -12.98
CA ALA A 321 2.31 -14.35 -11.98
C ALA A 321 0.79 -14.41 -12.15
N TYR A 322 0.15 -13.33 -12.58
CA TYR A 322 -1.31 -13.21 -12.56
C TYR A 322 -1.96 -12.91 -13.91
N ASN A 323 -1.18 -12.80 -14.98
CA ASN A 323 -1.66 -12.50 -16.35
C ASN A 323 -2.51 -11.22 -16.44
N VAL A 324 -2.22 -10.25 -15.59
CA VAL A 324 -2.84 -8.91 -15.56
C VAL A 324 -1.82 -7.91 -15.06
N TYR A 325 -1.87 -6.67 -15.53
CA TYR A 325 -0.96 -5.63 -15.06
C TYR A 325 -1.33 -5.16 -13.63
N PRO A 326 -0.34 -4.73 -12.83
CA PRO A 326 -0.60 -4.24 -11.49
C PRO A 326 -1.31 -2.87 -11.53
N VAL A 327 -2.38 -2.74 -10.76
CA VAL A 327 -3.15 -1.50 -10.52
C VAL A 327 -2.77 -0.91 -9.16
N GLN A 328 -3.46 0.14 -8.70
CA GLN A 328 -3.11 0.85 -7.46
C GLN A 328 -2.91 -0.04 -6.23
N ALA A 329 -3.78 -1.01 -5.98
CA ALA A 329 -3.76 -1.79 -4.75
C ALA A 329 -2.47 -2.61 -4.57
N PRO A 330 -2.00 -3.41 -5.56
CA PRO A 330 -0.70 -4.07 -5.48
C PRO A 330 0.49 -3.09 -5.41
N TYR A 331 0.43 -1.91 -6.07
CA TYR A 331 1.49 -0.90 -5.95
C TYR A 331 1.62 -0.36 -4.53
N ARG A 332 0.50 -0.08 -3.86
CA ARG A 332 0.49 0.42 -2.48
C ARG A 332 0.99 -0.62 -1.48
N MET A 333 0.59 -1.86 -1.66
CA MET A 333 1.08 -2.96 -0.84
C MET A 333 2.60 -3.12 -0.98
N VAL A 334 3.11 -3.10 -2.20
CA VAL A 334 4.56 -3.21 -2.49
C VAL A 334 5.32 -2.03 -1.90
N GLN A 335 4.86 -0.81 -2.09
CA GLN A 335 5.45 0.39 -1.51
C GLN A 335 5.55 0.31 0.01
N SER A 336 4.55 -0.26 0.68
CA SER A 336 4.54 -0.47 2.13
C SER A 336 5.56 -1.53 2.57
N LEU A 337 5.64 -2.64 1.85
CA LEU A 337 6.59 -3.71 2.13
C LEU A 337 8.05 -3.31 1.85
N LEU A 338 8.29 -2.47 0.83
CA LEU A 338 9.61 -1.86 0.58
C LEU A 338 10.01 -0.92 1.74
N GLY A 339 9.07 -0.10 2.22
CA GLY A 339 9.29 0.75 3.41
C GLY A 339 9.56 -0.06 4.67
N LEU A 340 8.84 -1.17 4.88
CA LEU A 340 9.09 -2.08 6.00
C LEU A 340 10.47 -2.73 5.90
N LYS A 341 10.87 -3.21 4.71
CA LYS A 341 12.21 -3.77 4.48
C LYS A 341 13.29 -2.76 4.84
N LEU A 342 13.16 -1.52 4.36
CA LEU A 342 14.07 -0.44 4.68
C LEU A 342 14.15 -0.19 6.21
N ALA A 343 13.00 -0.13 6.88
CA ALA A 343 12.95 0.11 8.32
C ALA A 343 13.63 -1.01 9.12
N VAL A 344 13.37 -2.27 8.75
CA VAL A 344 14.02 -3.44 9.40
C VAL A 344 15.52 -3.39 9.21
N GLU A 345 16.00 -3.21 7.98
CA GLU A 345 17.44 -3.23 7.68
C GLU A 345 18.18 -2.05 8.34
N LYS A 346 17.57 -0.86 8.33
CA LYS A 346 18.12 0.32 9.02
C LYS A 346 18.15 0.13 10.55
N ALA A 347 17.11 -0.44 11.14
CA ALA A 347 17.05 -0.74 12.56
C ALA A 347 18.07 -1.82 12.96
N MET A 348 18.26 -2.85 12.13
CA MET A 348 19.28 -3.88 12.36
C MET A 348 20.70 -3.31 12.36
N VAL A 349 21.01 -2.40 11.44
CA VAL A 349 22.32 -1.72 11.43
C VAL A 349 22.53 -0.96 12.75
N ALA A 350 21.49 -0.26 13.25
CA ALA A 350 21.57 0.53 14.47
C ALA A 350 21.66 -0.32 15.76
N ASN A 351 21.17 -1.59 15.75
CA ASN A 351 21.11 -2.45 16.94
C ASN A 351 22.09 -3.63 16.92
N GLY A 352 23.12 -3.57 16.06
CA GLY A 352 24.16 -4.61 15.99
C GLY A 352 23.71 -5.89 15.31
N GLY A 353 22.81 -5.81 14.34
CA GLY A 353 22.35 -6.92 13.50
C GLY A 353 21.24 -7.77 14.12
N LYS A 354 20.69 -7.39 15.26
CA LYS A 354 19.60 -8.10 15.92
C LYS A 354 18.26 -7.78 15.29
N LYS A 355 17.31 -8.69 15.41
CA LYS A 355 15.90 -8.48 15.03
C LYS A 355 15.34 -7.25 15.76
N PRO A 356 14.79 -6.25 15.05
CA PRO A 356 14.30 -5.04 15.67
C PRO A 356 12.92 -5.25 16.33
N ASN A 357 12.67 -4.54 17.42
CA ASN A 357 11.36 -4.41 18.04
C ASN A 357 10.54 -3.27 17.41
N ALA A 358 9.28 -3.11 17.82
CA ALA A 358 8.34 -2.12 17.29
C ALA A 358 8.86 -0.67 17.42
N GLU A 359 9.52 -0.32 18.51
CA GLU A 359 10.07 1.01 18.75
C GLU A 359 11.23 1.33 17.81
N GLN A 360 12.12 0.35 17.59
CA GLN A 360 13.24 0.46 16.66
C GLN A 360 12.76 0.56 15.20
N LEU A 361 11.72 -0.20 14.82
CA LEU A 361 11.07 -0.08 13.52
C LEU A 361 10.46 1.30 13.31
N ALA A 362 9.73 1.79 14.30
CA ALA A 362 9.11 3.12 14.27
C ALA A 362 10.16 4.24 14.13
N ALA A 363 11.24 4.17 14.90
CA ALA A 363 12.35 5.13 14.81
C ALA A 363 13.03 5.09 13.43
N ALA A 364 13.16 3.90 12.83
CA ALA A 364 13.80 3.72 11.53
C ALA A 364 12.93 4.20 10.35
N LEU A 365 11.60 4.05 10.43
CA LEU A 365 10.68 4.46 9.36
C LEU A 365 10.33 5.94 9.41
N ARG A 366 10.29 6.54 10.60
CA ARG A 366 9.96 7.96 10.79
C ARG A 366 10.89 8.86 9.99
N ASN A 367 10.32 9.82 9.25
CA ASN A 367 11.04 10.76 8.39
C ASN A 367 11.96 10.09 7.34
N SER A 368 11.71 8.82 7.00
CA SER A 368 12.47 8.12 5.97
C SER A 368 11.92 8.41 4.58
N GLU A 369 12.73 8.10 3.57
CA GLU A 369 12.32 8.07 2.17
C GLU A 369 12.89 6.86 1.48
N TRP A 370 12.20 6.39 0.44
CA TRP A 370 12.65 5.27 -0.39
C TRP A 370 12.06 5.33 -1.79
N ASP A 371 12.71 4.65 -2.72
CA ASP A 371 12.19 4.49 -4.05
C ASP A 371 11.23 3.30 -4.12
N SER A 372 10.09 3.51 -4.76
CA SER A 372 9.09 2.49 -5.05
C SER A 372 8.87 2.38 -6.56
N PRO A 373 8.18 1.35 -7.05
CA PRO A 373 7.77 1.28 -8.45
C PRO A 373 6.97 2.50 -8.94
N ALA A 374 6.33 3.21 -8.03
CA ALA A 374 5.56 4.43 -8.32
C ALA A 374 6.34 5.73 -8.08
N GLY A 375 7.65 5.64 -7.92
CA GLY A 375 8.51 6.79 -7.61
C GLY A 375 8.84 6.90 -6.12
N LYS A 376 9.30 8.07 -5.72
CA LYS A 376 9.80 8.32 -4.36
C LYS A 376 8.66 8.48 -3.35
N ILE A 377 8.77 7.77 -2.24
CA ILE A 377 7.90 7.89 -1.07
C ILE A 377 8.66 8.64 0.01
N ARG A 378 8.04 9.67 0.61
CA ARG A 378 8.62 10.45 1.70
C ARG A 378 7.68 10.47 2.91
N MET A 379 8.14 9.99 4.05
CA MET A 379 7.42 10.09 5.33
C MET A 379 7.56 11.53 5.87
N ALA A 380 6.72 12.46 5.40
CA ALA A 380 6.93 13.89 5.56
C ALA A 380 5.90 14.62 6.43
N LEU A 381 4.68 14.06 6.58
CA LEU A 381 3.63 14.68 7.38
C LEU A 381 3.46 14.00 8.73
N ALA A 382 2.71 14.64 9.64
CA ALA A 382 2.41 14.11 10.98
C ALA A 382 3.68 13.66 11.74
N GLY A 383 4.73 14.49 11.71
CA GLY A 383 6.00 14.15 12.38
C GLY A 383 6.72 12.95 11.77
N GLY A 384 6.47 12.65 10.50
CA GLY A 384 7.09 11.53 9.77
C GLY A 384 6.29 10.23 9.81
N HIS A 385 5.03 10.27 10.15
CA HIS A 385 4.14 9.10 10.21
C HIS A 385 3.24 8.95 8.97
N GLN A 386 3.08 10.02 8.18
CA GLN A 386 2.29 10.05 6.96
C GLN A 386 3.17 10.30 5.74
N ALA A 387 3.08 9.43 4.77
CA ALA A 387 3.79 9.59 3.50
C ALA A 387 3.13 10.62 2.57
N ILE A 388 3.97 11.24 1.75
CA ILE A 388 3.58 11.98 0.55
C ILE A 388 4.31 11.41 -0.66
N GLN A 389 3.70 11.55 -1.83
CA GLN A 389 4.23 11.06 -3.10
C GLN A 389 3.67 11.82 -4.29
N GLU A 390 4.28 11.66 -5.46
CA GLU A 390 3.71 12.10 -6.72
C GLU A 390 2.37 11.39 -6.98
N THR A 391 1.41 12.09 -7.58
CA THR A 391 0.20 11.49 -8.12
C THR A 391 0.07 11.78 -9.61
N ALA A 392 -0.76 11.01 -10.30
CA ALA A 392 -1.03 11.20 -11.72
C ALA A 392 -2.53 11.05 -12.00
N ILE A 393 -2.99 11.84 -12.96
CA ILE A 393 -4.36 11.82 -13.47
C ILE A 393 -4.29 11.60 -14.97
N GLY A 394 -5.17 10.76 -15.50
CA GLY A 394 -5.26 10.49 -16.94
C GLY A 394 -6.70 10.38 -17.40
N ARG A 395 -6.89 10.22 -18.70
CA ARG A 395 -8.19 10.09 -19.36
C ARG A 395 -8.30 8.72 -20.01
N THR A 396 -9.40 8.04 -19.83
CA THR A 396 -9.63 6.70 -20.37
C THR A 396 -9.80 6.70 -21.88
N ARG A 397 -9.23 5.69 -22.53
CA ARG A 397 -9.42 5.36 -23.94
C ARG A 397 -9.34 3.86 -24.14
N TYR A 398 -10.35 3.25 -24.73
CA TYR A 398 -10.28 1.83 -25.08
C TYR A 398 -9.44 1.62 -26.34
N ASP A 399 -8.43 0.75 -26.25
CA ASP A 399 -7.60 0.31 -27.38
C ASP A 399 -8.09 -1.05 -27.84
N ALA A 400 -8.81 -1.08 -28.98
CA ALA A 400 -9.36 -2.31 -29.54
C ALA A 400 -8.27 -3.29 -30.01
N GLY A 401 -7.10 -2.81 -30.42
CA GLY A 401 -5.97 -3.65 -30.84
C GLY A 401 -5.34 -4.40 -29.66
N LYS A 402 -5.21 -3.73 -28.52
CA LYS A 402 -4.71 -4.33 -27.28
C LYS A 402 -5.81 -4.97 -26.43
N LYS A 403 -7.06 -4.74 -26.76
CA LYS A 403 -8.25 -5.19 -26.00
C LYS A 403 -8.21 -4.75 -24.53
N MET A 404 -7.74 -3.53 -24.27
CA MET A 404 -7.64 -2.97 -22.92
C MET A 404 -7.88 -1.47 -22.90
N VAL A 405 -8.24 -0.96 -21.74
CA VAL A 405 -8.29 0.48 -21.50
C VAL A 405 -6.88 1.02 -21.35
N MET A 406 -6.57 2.05 -22.08
CA MET A 406 -5.36 2.85 -21.95
C MET A 406 -5.70 4.18 -21.28
N LEU A 407 -4.67 4.88 -20.80
CA LEU A 407 -4.80 6.24 -20.31
C LEU A 407 -4.00 7.19 -21.19
N GLU A 408 -4.66 8.24 -21.64
CA GLU A 408 -4.08 9.33 -22.42
C GLU A 408 -4.11 10.64 -21.62
N ASP A 409 -3.50 11.69 -22.12
CA ASP A 409 -3.46 13.01 -21.45
C ASP A 409 -2.95 12.94 -19.99
N ILE A 410 -2.05 12.03 -19.70
CA ILE A 410 -1.54 11.83 -18.35
C ILE A 410 -0.80 13.08 -17.88
N MET A 411 -1.22 13.63 -16.75
CA MET A 411 -0.58 14.75 -16.06
C MET A 411 -0.10 14.28 -14.68
N ARG A 412 1.14 14.63 -14.34
CA ARG A 412 1.77 14.32 -13.07
C ARG A 412 1.82 15.53 -12.17
N PHE A 413 1.54 15.32 -10.91
CA PHE A 413 1.55 16.34 -9.87
C PHE A 413 2.60 15.98 -8.82
N PRO A 414 3.67 16.79 -8.68
CA PRO A 414 4.62 16.63 -7.59
C PRO A 414 3.93 16.56 -6.22
N ALA A 415 4.52 15.83 -5.30
CA ALA A 415 3.93 15.63 -3.96
C ALA A 415 3.53 16.95 -3.28
N ASP A 416 4.38 17.98 -3.35
CA ASP A 416 4.16 19.26 -2.70
C ASP A 416 3.04 20.11 -3.38
N CYS A 417 2.60 19.72 -4.59
CA CYS A 417 1.46 20.34 -5.27
C CYS A 417 0.10 19.83 -4.79
N VAL A 418 0.09 18.69 -4.14
CA VAL A 418 -1.16 17.96 -3.79
C VAL A 418 -1.24 17.57 -2.32
N ASN A 419 -0.24 17.94 -1.52
CA ASN A 419 -0.22 17.70 -0.08
C ASN A 419 0.00 19.00 0.69
N PRO A 420 -0.58 19.13 1.90
CA PRO A 420 -0.29 20.26 2.79
C PRO A 420 1.16 20.22 3.27
N PRO A 421 1.72 21.36 3.70
CA PRO A 421 2.96 21.36 4.46
C PRO A 421 2.77 20.67 5.83
N ALA A 422 3.86 20.19 6.42
CA ALA A 422 3.86 19.30 7.59
C ALA A 422 3.09 19.83 8.83
N ASN A 423 2.95 21.13 8.95
CA ASN A 423 2.35 21.82 10.09
C ASN A 423 0.93 22.35 9.82
N MET A 424 0.29 21.94 8.71
CA MET A 424 -1.03 22.44 8.31
C MET A 424 -1.98 21.27 8.06
N LYS A 425 -3.22 21.38 8.53
CA LYS A 425 -4.27 20.41 8.19
C LYS A 425 -4.76 20.62 6.74
N THR A 426 -5.29 19.57 6.15
CA THR A 426 -5.81 19.56 4.78
C THR A 426 -6.81 20.69 4.51
N GLU A 427 -7.81 20.84 5.38
CA GLU A 427 -8.83 21.87 5.24
C GLU A 427 -8.24 23.30 5.21
N GLU A 428 -7.36 23.59 6.17
CA GLU A 428 -6.67 24.88 6.26
C GLU A 428 -5.86 25.17 5.00
N TRP A 429 -5.11 24.16 4.53
CA TRP A 429 -4.27 24.27 3.36
C TRP A 429 -5.06 24.58 2.10
N ILE A 430 -6.13 23.84 1.84
CA ILE A 430 -6.95 24.05 0.65
C ILE A 430 -7.64 25.42 0.71
N LYS A 431 -8.28 25.77 1.82
CA LYS A 431 -8.98 27.04 2.02
C LYS A 431 -8.04 28.26 1.96
N ALA A 432 -6.79 28.09 2.40
CA ALA A 432 -5.78 29.14 2.29
C ALA A 432 -5.20 29.30 0.86
N GLY A 433 -5.60 28.46 -0.10
CA GLY A 433 -5.16 28.52 -1.49
C GLY A 433 -3.83 27.83 -1.74
N PHE A 434 -3.63 26.71 -1.09
CA PHE A 434 -2.51 25.80 -1.28
C PHE A 434 -1.13 26.44 -1.01
N PRO A 435 -0.90 27.07 0.17
CA PRO A 435 0.39 27.67 0.48
C PRO A 435 1.50 26.60 0.40
N GLY A 436 2.66 27.00 -0.15
CA GLY A 436 3.79 26.08 -0.38
C GLY A 436 3.76 25.35 -1.74
N ALA A 437 2.62 25.22 -2.37
CA ALA A 437 2.48 24.63 -3.70
C ALA A 437 2.96 25.64 -4.77
N LYS A 438 4.21 25.49 -5.26
CA LYS A 438 4.81 26.37 -6.26
C LYS A 438 5.07 25.64 -7.57
N GLY A 439 4.84 26.32 -8.71
CA GLY A 439 5.11 25.75 -10.03
C GLY A 439 4.26 24.50 -10.35
N CYS A 440 3.07 24.44 -9.80
CA CYS A 440 2.15 23.31 -9.99
C CYS A 440 1.38 23.47 -11.30
N PRO A 441 1.20 22.36 -12.05
CA PRO A 441 0.34 22.36 -13.23
C PRO A 441 -1.11 22.64 -12.90
#